data_fdd4aaa31aede3dafa8aec1b8037ce87
#
_entry.id   fdd4aaa31aede3dafa8aec1b8037ce87
#
_cell.length_a   1.000
_cell.length_b   1.000
_cell.length_c   1.000
_cell.angle_alpha   90.00
_cell.angle_beta   90.00
_cell.angle_gamma   90.00
#
_symmetry.space_group_name_H-M   'P 1'
#
loop_
_entity.id
_entity.type
_entity.pdbx_description
1 polymer ?
#
loop_
_entity_poly.entity_id
_entity_poly.type
_entity_poly.pdbx_seq_one_letter_code
_entity_poly.pdbx_strand_id
1 'polypeptide(L)'
;MANGYRPEIVQRAFVDFIGSRLHPFWSLTTPKLRLIARYEMSEDLIALQFETNRAFRQQISKGTDDWQGGQYLDLRVFIDGVYHQRSYSIVGLANQPLWWQDDAVITKSAKSQRHTVTIAVKPQGLVSDYLTKQLSLSSIVDTSMPLGHFTLAQAKTSLDNREPNNQKLHPLLFVAGGSGITPMLGLITQALADGHQVALLHYSRSKLPQLQRQWQQLSDTYPAFSYHLIHTDNPATYLAGERYLSAEGLLSLNLPLADTQIFACGSQALLAGLYKAVSEIILPQGNQLRDNIIIENFGNALPDFDSGGNQVLDNALQTESHTVYLRSRQRQFDSDTTLLVAAENAGIRLAHGCR
;
A
#
# COMPACT_ATOMS: atom_id res chain seq x y z
N MET A 1 7.93 41.67 15.69
CA MET A 1 6.66 41.83 16.43
C MET A 1 6.37 40.48 17.08
N ALA A 2 6.36 40.42 18.40
CA ALA A 2 6.11 39.19 19.15
C ALA A 2 4.67 38.75 18.92
N ASN A 3 4.47 37.52 18.42
CA ASN A 3 3.15 36.88 18.35
C ASN A 3 2.67 36.72 19.81
N GLY A 4 1.79 37.60 20.24
CA GLY A 4 1.20 37.57 21.57
C GLY A 4 0.48 36.22 21.79
N TYR A 5 0.74 35.58 22.91
CA TYR A 5 0.03 34.43 23.42
C TYR A 5 -1.47 34.74 23.42
N ARG A 6 -2.24 34.02 22.60
CA ARG A 6 -3.72 34.00 22.64
C ARG A 6 -4.14 32.77 23.43
N PRO A 7 -4.60 32.93 24.69
CA PRO A 7 -5.12 31.79 25.42
C PRO A 7 -6.33 31.21 24.69
N GLU A 8 -6.30 29.91 24.37
CA GLU A 8 -7.50 29.21 23.92
C GLU A 8 -8.46 29.15 25.11
N ILE A 9 -9.54 29.92 25.06
CA ILE A 9 -10.59 29.98 26.10
C ILE A 9 -11.29 28.64 26.26
N VAL A 10 -11.33 27.82 25.19
CA VAL A 10 -11.84 26.45 25.20
C VAL A 10 -10.78 25.53 24.61
N GLN A 11 -10.26 24.63 25.44
CA GLN A 11 -9.29 23.62 24.95
C GLN A 11 -9.98 22.65 24.00
N ARG A 12 -9.44 22.52 22.80
CA ARG A 12 -9.97 21.59 21.76
C ARG A 12 -10.12 20.16 22.28
N ALA A 13 -9.18 19.71 23.13
CA ALA A 13 -9.25 18.40 23.75
C ALA A 13 -10.49 18.22 24.64
N PHE A 14 -10.93 19.27 25.36
CA PHE A 14 -12.15 19.22 26.17
C PHE A 14 -13.41 19.15 25.31
N VAL A 15 -13.46 19.94 24.23
CA VAL A 15 -14.57 19.89 23.26
C VAL A 15 -14.64 18.52 22.59
N ASP A 16 -13.50 17.92 22.23
CA ASP A 16 -13.43 16.57 21.68
C ASP A 16 -13.90 15.51 22.67
N PHE A 17 -13.50 15.64 23.94
CA PHE A 17 -13.95 14.74 25.01
C PHE A 17 -15.48 14.74 25.17
N ILE A 18 -16.08 15.91 25.27
CA ILE A 18 -17.55 16.03 25.39
C ILE A 18 -18.24 15.61 24.11
N GLY A 19 -17.77 16.08 22.96
CA GLY A 19 -18.34 15.78 21.64
C GLY A 19 -18.35 14.28 21.31
N SER A 20 -17.26 13.59 21.60
CA SER A 20 -17.14 12.13 21.36
C SER A 20 -18.08 11.29 22.24
N ARG A 21 -18.48 11.82 23.40
CA ARG A 21 -19.50 11.19 24.27
C ARG A 21 -20.91 11.34 23.73
N LEU A 22 -21.22 12.49 23.11
CA LEU A 22 -22.53 12.75 22.51
C LEU A 22 -22.66 12.08 21.13
N HIS A 23 -21.59 12.07 20.37
CA HIS A 23 -21.55 11.49 19.02
C HIS A 23 -20.18 10.86 18.74
N PRO A 24 -20.02 9.53 18.88
CA PRO A 24 -18.72 8.85 18.80
C PRO A 24 -17.93 9.09 17.48
N PHE A 25 -18.63 9.36 16.37
CA PHE A 25 -18.02 9.66 15.08
C PHE A 25 -17.50 11.10 14.97
N TRP A 26 -17.97 11.98 15.85
CA TRP A 26 -17.56 13.37 15.84
C TRP A 26 -16.24 13.56 16.59
N SER A 27 -15.31 14.27 16.00
CA SER A 27 -14.08 14.75 16.61
C SER A 27 -13.55 15.94 15.82
N LEU A 28 -12.84 16.86 16.48
CA LEU A 28 -12.13 17.98 15.86
C LEU A 28 -10.68 17.62 15.55
N THR A 29 -10.13 16.66 16.28
CA THR A 29 -8.70 16.35 16.24
C THR A 29 -8.39 14.92 15.80
N THR A 30 -9.23 13.95 16.17
CA THR A 30 -9.01 12.53 15.88
C THR A 30 -9.71 12.09 14.61
N PRO A 31 -8.96 11.71 13.56
CA PRO A 31 -9.53 11.11 12.37
C PRO A 31 -10.24 9.79 12.71
N LYS A 32 -11.46 9.62 12.20
CA LYS A 32 -12.27 8.42 12.38
C LYS A 32 -12.96 8.03 11.08
N LEU A 33 -13.18 6.73 10.94
CA LEU A 33 -13.87 6.13 9.81
C LEU A 33 -15.11 5.38 10.30
N ARG A 34 -16.22 5.48 9.55
CA ARG A 34 -17.44 4.74 9.78
C ARG A 34 -17.70 3.78 8.62
N LEU A 35 -17.77 2.48 8.89
CA LEU A 35 -18.03 1.48 7.85
C LEU A 35 -19.44 1.70 7.27
N ILE A 36 -19.51 1.93 5.97
CA ILE A 36 -20.79 2.18 5.27
C ILE A 36 -21.14 1.08 4.28
N ALA A 37 -20.15 0.36 3.74
CA ALA A 37 -20.40 -0.74 2.81
C ALA A 37 -19.25 -1.74 2.82
N ARG A 38 -19.55 -2.98 2.39
CA ARG A 38 -18.61 -4.08 2.21
C ARG A 38 -18.90 -4.74 0.87
N TYR A 39 -17.85 -5.02 0.09
CA TYR A 39 -17.95 -5.63 -1.23
C TYR A 39 -16.90 -6.71 -1.40
N GLU A 40 -17.26 -7.78 -2.07
CA GLU A 40 -16.30 -8.80 -2.49
C GLU A 40 -15.58 -8.33 -3.75
N MET A 41 -14.25 -8.15 -3.65
CA MET A 41 -13.40 -7.80 -4.80
C MET A 41 -12.91 -9.06 -5.53
N SER A 42 -12.69 -10.13 -4.77
CA SER A 42 -12.35 -11.47 -5.25
C SER A 42 -12.67 -12.48 -4.15
N GLU A 43 -12.40 -13.74 -4.41
CA GLU A 43 -12.62 -14.85 -3.45
C GLU A 43 -11.93 -14.63 -2.09
N ASP A 44 -10.82 -13.89 -2.08
CA ASP A 44 -9.98 -13.70 -0.89
C ASP A 44 -9.69 -12.22 -0.55
N LEU A 45 -10.34 -11.27 -1.20
CA LEU A 45 -10.13 -9.84 -0.97
C LEU A 45 -11.47 -9.11 -0.85
N ILE A 46 -11.66 -8.44 0.29
CA ILE A 46 -12.89 -7.74 0.63
C ILE A 46 -12.63 -6.24 0.68
N ALA A 47 -13.38 -5.46 -0.07
CA ALA A 47 -13.34 -4.01 0.01
C ALA A 47 -14.26 -3.52 1.14
N LEU A 48 -13.73 -2.61 1.95
CA LEU A 48 -14.43 -1.93 3.02
C LEU A 48 -14.47 -0.45 2.68
N GLN A 49 -15.68 0.08 2.47
CA GLN A 49 -15.90 1.49 2.22
C GLN A 49 -16.30 2.19 3.50
N PHE A 50 -15.59 3.26 3.81
CA PHE A 50 -15.80 4.06 5.01
C PHE A 50 -16.18 5.49 4.67
N GLU A 51 -17.05 6.07 5.45
CA GLU A 51 -17.24 7.51 5.53
C GLU A 51 -16.20 8.12 6.47
N THR A 52 -15.64 9.26 6.11
CA THR A 52 -14.65 9.99 6.91
C THR A 52 -15.33 11.04 7.81
N ASN A 53 -14.81 11.21 9.03
CA ASN A 53 -15.33 12.23 9.94
C ASN A 53 -14.82 13.65 9.60
N ARG A 54 -15.27 14.64 10.36
CA ARG A 54 -14.88 16.04 10.16
C ARG A 54 -13.37 16.27 10.35
N ALA A 55 -12.75 15.63 11.36
CA ALA A 55 -11.31 15.77 11.62
C ALA A 55 -10.46 15.30 10.45
N PHE A 56 -10.81 14.14 9.88
CA PHE A 56 -10.16 13.62 8.68
C PHE A 56 -10.23 14.61 7.51
N ARG A 57 -11.45 15.10 7.20
CA ARG A 57 -11.67 16.03 6.09
C ARG A 57 -10.95 17.37 6.27
N GLN A 58 -10.95 17.92 7.49
CA GLN A 58 -10.30 19.20 7.78
C GLN A 58 -8.77 19.11 7.73
N GLN A 59 -8.18 17.97 8.05
CA GLN A 59 -6.75 17.79 7.96
C GLN A 59 -6.31 17.61 6.50
N ILE A 60 -7.07 16.89 5.69
CA ILE A 60 -6.88 16.83 4.23
C ILE A 60 -6.98 18.23 3.61
N SER A 61 -8.04 18.97 3.93
CA SER A 61 -8.28 20.31 3.34
C SER A 61 -7.25 21.39 3.73
N LYS A 62 -6.47 21.15 4.78
CA LYS A 62 -5.36 22.05 5.18
C LYS A 62 -4.06 21.74 4.42
N GLY A 63 -3.89 20.50 3.97
CA GLY A 63 -2.94 20.15 2.95
C GLY A 63 -3.52 20.57 1.59
N THR A 64 -2.67 20.94 0.67
CA THR A 64 -3.09 21.44 -0.64
C THR A 64 -3.79 20.38 -1.50
N ASP A 65 -3.72 19.10 -1.13
CA ASP A 65 -4.20 17.96 -1.93
C ASP A 65 -4.87 16.87 -1.08
N ASP A 66 -5.80 16.14 -1.70
CA ASP A 66 -6.27 14.83 -1.24
C ASP A 66 -5.09 13.83 -1.16
N TRP A 67 -5.35 12.60 -0.66
CA TRP A 67 -4.29 11.60 -0.63
C TRP A 67 -3.77 11.25 -2.03
N GLN A 68 -2.51 10.83 -2.08
CA GLN A 68 -1.86 10.36 -3.30
C GLN A 68 -2.09 8.86 -3.49
N GLY A 69 -2.05 8.42 -4.75
CA GLY A 69 -2.03 6.99 -5.07
C GLY A 69 -0.88 6.27 -4.37
N GLY A 70 -1.16 5.06 -3.86
CA GLY A 70 -0.19 4.23 -3.15
C GLY A 70 -0.07 4.49 -1.65
N GLN A 71 -0.72 5.51 -1.09
CA GLN A 71 -0.74 5.74 0.36
C GLN A 71 -1.65 4.74 1.09
N TYR A 72 -1.42 4.60 2.39
CA TYR A 72 -2.17 3.72 3.28
C TYR A 72 -2.72 4.46 4.50
N LEU A 73 -3.63 3.80 5.21
CA LEU A 73 -4.15 4.21 6.52
C LEU A 73 -3.79 3.17 7.58
N ASP A 74 -3.44 3.64 8.77
CA ASP A 74 -3.37 2.82 9.96
C ASP A 74 -4.73 2.79 10.63
N LEU A 75 -5.37 1.63 10.64
CA LEU A 75 -6.63 1.41 11.37
C LEU A 75 -6.36 0.89 12.75
N ARG A 76 -6.99 1.48 13.74
CA ARG A 76 -6.94 1.06 15.13
C ARG A 76 -8.29 0.50 15.56
N VAL A 77 -8.31 -0.78 15.92
CA VAL A 77 -9.51 -1.51 16.35
C VAL A 77 -9.33 -2.08 17.76
N PHE A 78 -10.45 -2.20 18.48
CA PHE A 78 -10.46 -2.77 19.80
C PHE A 78 -11.06 -4.19 19.75
N ILE A 79 -10.26 -5.20 20.07
CA ILE A 79 -10.63 -6.62 20.00
C ILE A 79 -10.24 -7.27 21.34
N ASP A 80 -11.17 -7.94 22.00
CA ASP A 80 -10.94 -8.70 23.24
C ASP A 80 -10.18 -7.90 24.33
N GLY A 81 -10.56 -6.63 24.51
CA GLY A 81 -9.94 -5.77 25.53
C GLY A 81 -8.61 -5.14 25.14
N VAL A 82 -8.10 -5.36 23.90
CA VAL A 82 -6.81 -4.86 23.43
C VAL A 82 -6.99 -4.03 22.16
N TYR A 83 -6.23 -2.93 22.08
CA TYR A 83 -6.12 -2.16 20.84
C TYR A 83 -5.10 -2.80 19.90
N HIS A 84 -5.52 -3.01 18.67
CA HIS A 84 -4.69 -3.47 17.57
C HIS A 84 -4.63 -2.42 16.48
N GLN A 85 -3.46 -2.24 15.86
CA GLN A 85 -3.26 -1.34 14.73
C GLN A 85 -2.70 -2.11 13.54
N ARG A 86 -3.24 -1.83 12.35
CA ARG A 86 -2.75 -2.41 11.09
C ARG A 86 -2.89 -1.40 9.95
N SER A 87 -1.93 -1.44 9.04
CA SER A 87 -1.89 -0.60 7.85
C SER A 87 -2.62 -1.27 6.69
N TYR A 88 -3.39 -0.47 5.95
CA TYR A 88 -4.11 -0.92 4.76
C TYR A 88 -3.99 0.14 3.66
N SER A 89 -3.55 -0.27 2.47
CA SER A 89 -3.46 0.63 1.33
C SER A 89 -4.82 1.17 0.93
N ILE A 90 -4.87 2.45 0.58
CA ILE A 90 -6.08 3.08 0.06
C ILE A 90 -6.28 2.63 -1.39
N VAL A 91 -7.49 2.19 -1.71
CA VAL A 91 -7.86 1.78 -3.07
C VAL A 91 -8.36 3.01 -3.83
N GLY A 92 -7.60 3.39 -4.85
CA GLY A 92 -7.93 4.53 -5.72
C GLY A 92 -7.63 5.90 -5.09
N LEU A 93 -8.03 6.93 -5.81
CA LEU A 93 -7.90 8.33 -5.41
C LEU A 93 -9.19 8.84 -4.76
N ALA A 94 -9.10 10.01 -4.14
CA ALA A 94 -10.29 10.72 -3.66
C ALA A 94 -11.27 10.96 -4.82
N ASN A 95 -12.54 10.67 -4.56
CA ASN A 95 -13.62 10.82 -5.55
C ASN A 95 -13.50 9.94 -6.81
N GLN A 96 -12.53 9.02 -6.88
CA GLN A 96 -12.46 8.07 -7.99
C GLN A 96 -13.64 7.08 -7.89
N PRO A 97 -14.43 6.90 -8.97
CA PRO A 97 -15.47 5.88 -9.01
C PRO A 97 -14.84 4.49 -8.90
N LEU A 98 -15.40 3.65 -8.04
CA LEU A 98 -15.00 2.25 -7.92
C LEU A 98 -16.14 1.36 -8.40
N TRP A 99 -15.80 0.34 -9.19
CA TRP A 99 -16.75 -0.62 -9.76
C TRP A 99 -16.61 -1.96 -9.04
N TRP A 100 -17.68 -2.43 -8.45
CA TRP A 100 -17.74 -3.74 -7.81
C TRP A 100 -18.33 -4.76 -8.79
N GLN A 101 -18.21 -6.05 -8.47
CA GLN A 101 -18.63 -7.12 -9.37
C GLN A 101 -20.13 -7.13 -9.68
N ASP A 102 -20.95 -6.78 -8.71
CA ASP A 102 -22.38 -6.55 -8.93
C ASP A 102 -22.58 -5.19 -9.59
N ASP A 103 -23.36 -5.12 -10.67
CA ASP A 103 -23.62 -3.95 -11.52
C ASP A 103 -24.13 -2.69 -10.78
N ALA A 104 -24.15 -2.71 -9.48
CA ALA A 104 -24.39 -1.55 -8.66
C ALA A 104 -23.27 -0.52 -8.86
N VAL A 105 -23.41 0.27 -9.91
CA VAL A 105 -22.75 1.57 -9.97
C VAL A 105 -23.01 2.23 -8.63
N ILE A 106 -21.97 2.53 -7.86
CA ILE A 106 -22.13 3.38 -6.69
C ILE A 106 -22.46 4.79 -7.21
N THR A 107 -23.61 4.95 -7.82
CA THR A 107 -24.23 6.22 -8.14
C THR A 107 -24.86 6.81 -6.86
N LYS A 108 -24.04 6.94 -5.82
CA LYS A 108 -24.38 7.91 -4.78
C LYS A 108 -23.84 9.24 -5.24
N SER A 109 -24.71 10.24 -5.18
CA SER A 109 -24.46 11.61 -5.66
C SER A 109 -23.00 12.02 -5.45
N ALA A 110 -22.43 12.76 -6.38
CA ALA A 110 -21.03 13.26 -6.34
C ALA A 110 -20.67 13.95 -5.00
N LYS A 111 -21.65 14.43 -4.24
CA LYS A 111 -21.49 14.97 -2.87
C LYS A 111 -21.19 13.87 -1.82
N SER A 112 -21.70 12.65 -1.97
CA SER A 112 -21.45 11.55 -1.03
C SER A 112 -20.06 10.93 -1.24
N GLN A 113 -19.54 10.92 -2.46
CA GLN A 113 -18.22 10.34 -2.78
C GLN A 113 -17.05 11.14 -2.19
N ARG A 114 -17.18 12.46 -2.04
CA ARG A 114 -16.12 13.33 -1.49
C ARG A 114 -15.72 13.05 -0.05
N HIS A 115 -16.42 12.15 0.63
CA HIS A 115 -16.23 11.89 2.05
C HIS A 115 -15.99 10.41 2.35
N THR A 116 -15.65 9.62 1.34
CA THR A 116 -15.42 8.19 1.51
C THR A 116 -13.98 7.82 1.19
N VAL A 117 -13.50 6.82 1.90
CA VAL A 117 -12.24 6.13 1.63
C VAL A 117 -12.51 4.63 1.57
N THR A 118 -11.83 3.94 0.67
CA THR A 118 -11.93 2.49 0.53
C THR A 118 -10.57 1.85 0.78
N ILE A 119 -10.57 0.77 1.56
CA ILE A 119 -9.44 -0.14 1.70
C ILE A 119 -9.87 -1.53 1.24
N ALA A 120 -8.92 -2.37 0.87
CA ALA A 120 -9.22 -3.77 0.61
C ALA A 120 -8.40 -4.67 1.54
N VAL A 121 -9.07 -5.65 2.11
CA VAL A 121 -8.57 -6.48 3.21
C VAL A 121 -8.64 -7.94 2.83
N LYS A 122 -7.49 -8.63 2.93
CA LYS A 122 -7.42 -10.09 2.84
C LYS A 122 -7.58 -10.67 4.24
N PRO A 123 -8.61 -11.52 4.49
CA PRO A 123 -8.80 -12.14 5.80
C PRO A 123 -7.75 -13.24 6.01
N GLN A 124 -6.76 -12.97 6.85
CA GLN A 124 -5.65 -13.90 7.13
C GLN A 124 -5.06 -13.76 8.54
N GLY A 125 -5.77 -13.10 9.46
CA GLY A 125 -5.34 -12.92 10.84
C GLY A 125 -6.33 -12.12 11.66
N LEU A 126 -6.08 -11.99 12.97
CA LEU A 126 -7.03 -11.47 13.95
C LEU A 126 -7.72 -10.17 13.51
N VAL A 127 -6.95 -9.15 13.13
CA VAL A 127 -7.49 -7.83 12.76
C VAL A 127 -8.23 -7.88 11.43
N SER A 128 -7.66 -8.54 10.41
CA SER A 128 -8.28 -8.65 9.09
C SER A 128 -9.57 -9.49 9.13
N ASP A 129 -9.60 -10.55 9.94
CA ASP A 129 -10.82 -11.35 10.17
C ASP A 129 -11.89 -10.54 10.91
N TYR A 130 -11.51 -9.77 11.93
CA TYR A 130 -12.42 -8.87 12.62
C TYR A 130 -13.03 -7.83 11.67
N LEU A 131 -12.20 -7.13 10.88
CA LEU A 131 -12.65 -6.10 9.94
C LEU A 131 -13.60 -6.66 8.87
N THR A 132 -13.29 -7.86 8.35
CA THR A 132 -14.04 -8.44 7.23
C THR A 132 -15.29 -9.21 7.65
N LYS A 133 -15.30 -9.84 8.83
CA LYS A 133 -16.36 -10.75 9.27
C LYS A 133 -17.19 -10.23 10.45
N GLN A 134 -16.57 -9.45 11.36
CA GLN A 134 -17.22 -9.08 12.63
C GLN A 134 -17.58 -7.60 12.71
N LEU A 135 -16.80 -6.71 12.08
CA LEU A 135 -17.07 -5.27 12.12
C LEU A 135 -18.43 -4.98 11.47
N SER A 136 -19.41 -4.55 12.25
CA SER A 136 -20.75 -4.26 11.75
C SER A 136 -20.80 -2.97 10.92
N LEU A 137 -21.77 -2.87 10.01
CA LEU A 137 -22.06 -1.60 9.35
C LEU A 137 -22.35 -0.50 10.39
N SER A 138 -21.98 0.72 10.09
CA SER A 138 -21.99 1.89 10.99
C SER A 138 -21.02 1.86 12.17
N SER A 139 -20.23 0.78 12.34
CA SER A 139 -19.13 0.77 13.31
C SER A 139 -18.10 1.84 13.01
N ILE A 140 -17.51 2.39 14.06
CA ILE A 140 -16.52 3.47 13.99
C ILE A 140 -15.16 2.92 14.41
N VAL A 141 -14.14 3.23 13.63
CA VAL A 141 -12.74 2.89 13.92
C VAL A 141 -11.89 4.17 13.88
N ASP A 142 -10.88 4.23 14.73
CA ASP A 142 -9.88 5.30 14.66
C ASP A 142 -8.91 5.01 13.52
N THR A 143 -8.40 6.07 12.91
CA THR A 143 -7.46 5.97 11.79
C THR A 143 -6.37 7.03 11.86
N SER A 144 -5.24 6.77 11.18
CA SER A 144 -4.28 7.83 10.83
C SER A 144 -4.83 8.72 9.70
N MET A 145 -4.14 9.80 9.40
CA MET A 145 -4.19 10.42 8.08
C MET A 145 -3.48 9.52 7.06
N PRO A 146 -3.67 9.73 5.73
CA PRO A 146 -2.92 8.99 4.73
C PRO A 146 -1.42 9.10 4.92
N LEU A 147 -0.72 7.97 4.89
CA LEU A 147 0.71 7.81 5.14
C LEU A 147 1.35 7.02 4.00
N GLY A 148 2.68 7.04 3.96
CA GLY A 148 3.48 6.22 3.06
C GLY A 148 4.16 7.01 1.95
N HIS A 149 5.23 6.40 1.43
CA HIS A 149 6.09 6.97 0.40
C HIS A 149 6.02 6.20 -0.92
N PHE A 150 5.20 5.17 -1.01
CA PHE A 150 4.96 4.42 -2.24
C PHE A 150 4.09 5.24 -3.19
N THR A 151 4.61 6.38 -3.67
CA THR A 151 3.90 7.39 -4.46
C THR A 151 4.69 7.79 -5.70
N LEU A 152 4.04 8.41 -6.68
CA LEU A 152 4.71 8.90 -7.89
C LEU A 152 5.77 9.97 -7.59
N ALA A 153 5.64 10.70 -6.49
CA ALA A 153 6.65 11.68 -6.08
C ALA A 153 8.00 11.02 -5.81
N GLN A 154 8.03 9.78 -5.31
CA GLN A 154 9.26 9.02 -5.12
C GLN A 154 9.93 8.65 -6.46
N ALA A 155 9.13 8.30 -7.48
CA ALA A 155 9.65 8.01 -8.82
C ALA A 155 10.38 9.21 -9.43
N LYS A 156 9.77 10.38 -9.35
CA LYS A 156 10.35 11.63 -9.88
C LYS A 156 11.72 11.90 -9.25
N THR A 157 11.87 11.72 -7.96
CA THR A 157 13.14 11.97 -7.26
C THR A 157 14.26 11.01 -7.70
N SER A 158 13.94 9.76 -8.01
CA SER A 158 14.92 8.73 -8.36
C SER A 158 15.51 8.91 -9.76
N LEU A 159 14.72 9.38 -10.72
CA LEU A 159 15.13 9.54 -12.13
C LEU A 159 15.62 10.97 -12.43
N ASP A 160 15.01 12.00 -11.85
CA ASP A 160 15.40 13.40 -12.05
C ASP A 160 16.82 13.69 -11.56
N ASN A 161 17.33 12.92 -10.61
CA ASN A 161 18.73 13.02 -10.17
C ASN A 161 19.75 12.59 -11.26
N ARG A 162 19.31 11.86 -12.29
CA ARG A 162 20.17 11.41 -13.40
C ARG A 162 20.23 12.43 -14.55
N GLU A 163 19.13 13.17 -14.78
CA GLU A 163 19.02 14.19 -15.82
C GLU A 163 18.25 15.44 -15.34
N PRO A 164 18.87 16.33 -14.54
CA PRO A 164 18.17 17.43 -13.86
C PRO A 164 17.55 18.49 -14.81
N ASN A 165 17.83 18.41 -16.10
CA ASN A 165 17.32 19.39 -17.10
C ASN A 165 16.27 18.79 -18.07
N ASN A 166 15.87 17.55 -17.92
CA ASN A 166 14.98 16.90 -18.87
C ASN A 166 13.65 16.51 -18.18
N GLN A 167 12.59 17.29 -18.40
CA GLN A 167 11.23 16.97 -17.94
C GLN A 167 10.57 15.85 -18.76
N LYS A 168 11.35 14.86 -19.21
CA LYS A 168 10.83 13.72 -19.95
C LYS A 168 9.98 12.84 -19.02
N LEU A 169 8.73 12.60 -19.39
CA LEU A 169 7.88 11.63 -18.71
C LEU A 169 8.43 10.22 -18.93
N HIS A 170 8.83 9.57 -17.84
CA HIS A 170 9.34 8.20 -17.89
C HIS A 170 8.18 7.19 -17.96
N PRO A 171 8.30 6.11 -18.73
CA PRO A 171 7.35 5.01 -18.66
C PRO A 171 7.33 4.39 -17.25
N LEU A 172 6.15 3.94 -16.84
CA LEU A 172 5.95 3.30 -15.53
C LEU A 172 5.46 1.87 -15.72
N LEU A 173 6.13 0.95 -15.06
CA LEU A 173 5.73 -0.45 -15.00
C LEU A 173 5.25 -0.77 -13.58
N PHE A 174 4.04 -1.25 -13.47
CA PHE A 174 3.47 -1.72 -12.21
C PHE A 174 3.41 -3.24 -12.20
N VAL A 175 3.93 -3.86 -11.13
CA VAL A 175 3.92 -5.31 -10.94
C VAL A 175 3.17 -5.63 -9.65
N ALA A 176 2.04 -6.29 -9.77
CA ALA A 176 1.16 -6.55 -8.64
C ALA A 176 0.74 -8.02 -8.54
N GLY A 177 0.58 -8.51 -7.31
CA GLY A 177 0.07 -9.86 -7.07
C GLY A 177 -0.73 -9.97 -5.77
N GLY A 178 -1.87 -10.65 -5.83
CA GLY A 178 -2.76 -10.80 -4.69
C GLY A 178 -3.23 -9.47 -4.13
N SER A 179 -3.09 -9.25 -2.82
CA SER A 179 -3.45 -7.97 -2.18
C SER A 179 -2.56 -6.80 -2.60
N GLY A 180 -1.39 -7.04 -3.20
CA GLY A 180 -0.52 -5.99 -3.73
C GLY A 180 -1.12 -5.17 -4.87
N ILE A 181 -2.28 -5.57 -5.40
CA ILE A 181 -3.03 -4.79 -6.40
C ILE A 181 -3.70 -3.54 -5.77
N THR A 182 -3.87 -3.50 -4.45
CA THR A 182 -4.66 -2.45 -3.77
C THR A 182 -4.09 -1.04 -3.91
N PRO A 183 -2.78 -0.78 -3.77
CA PRO A 183 -2.22 0.55 -3.96
C PRO A 183 -2.15 0.97 -5.43
N MET A 184 -2.21 0.01 -6.37
CA MET A 184 -1.93 0.28 -7.78
C MET A 184 -2.98 1.15 -8.46
N LEU A 185 -4.26 1.05 -8.07
CA LEU A 185 -5.32 1.79 -8.76
C LEU A 185 -5.12 3.30 -8.65
N GLY A 186 -4.82 3.80 -7.46
CA GLY A 186 -4.56 5.22 -7.25
C GLY A 186 -3.31 5.70 -8.00
N LEU A 187 -2.21 4.94 -7.89
CA LEU A 187 -0.95 5.23 -8.58
C LEU A 187 -1.12 5.29 -10.10
N ILE A 188 -1.74 4.26 -10.68
CA ILE A 188 -1.95 4.15 -12.14
C ILE A 188 -2.86 5.27 -12.63
N THR A 189 -3.97 5.55 -11.91
CA THR A 189 -4.87 6.63 -12.29
C THR A 189 -4.17 7.98 -12.28
N GLN A 190 -3.36 8.25 -11.27
CA GLN A 190 -2.57 9.48 -11.17
C GLN A 190 -1.51 9.57 -12.28
N ALA A 191 -0.77 8.47 -12.52
CA ALA A 191 0.24 8.41 -13.57
C ALA A 191 -0.33 8.68 -14.97
N LEU A 192 -1.50 8.10 -15.26
CA LEU A 192 -2.17 8.33 -16.55
C LEU A 192 -2.70 9.76 -16.68
N ALA A 193 -3.19 10.35 -15.60
CA ALA A 193 -3.61 11.75 -15.59
C ALA A 193 -2.42 12.70 -15.79
N ASP A 194 -1.23 12.35 -15.28
CA ASP A 194 0.03 13.08 -15.49
C ASP A 194 0.63 12.85 -16.90
N GLY A 195 0.05 11.94 -17.73
CA GLY A 195 0.46 11.67 -19.10
C GLY A 195 1.55 10.62 -19.28
N HIS A 196 1.85 9.83 -18.24
CA HIS A 196 2.83 8.75 -18.36
C HIS A 196 2.32 7.61 -19.25
N GLN A 197 3.25 6.94 -19.94
CA GLN A 197 3.01 5.61 -20.49
C GLN A 197 3.04 4.61 -19.33
N VAL A 198 2.01 3.77 -19.21
CA VAL A 198 1.83 2.87 -18.06
C VAL A 198 1.57 1.46 -18.53
N ALA A 199 2.28 0.49 -17.94
CA ALA A 199 1.98 -0.93 -18.05
C ALA A 199 1.69 -1.53 -16.67
N LEU A 200 0.67 -2.40 -16.57
CA LEU A 200 0.36 -3.16 -15.37
C LEU A 200 0.48 -4.66 -15.64
N LEU A 201 1.39 -5.32 -14.93
CA LEU A 201 1.46 -6.77 -14.82
C LEU A 201 0.71 -7.21 -13.56
N HIS A 202 -0.45 -7.83 -13.72
CA HIS A 202 -1.28 -8.30 -12.64
C HIS A 202 -1.26 -9.83 -12.54
N TYR A 203 -0.52 -10.36 -11.55
CA TYR A 203 -0.47 -11.79 -11.25
C TYR A 203 -1.64 -12.17 -10.34
N SER A 204 -2.56 -13.01 -10.84
CA SER A 204 -3.74 -13.45 -10.09
C SER A 204 -3.90 -14.96 -10.14
N ARG A 205 -4.43 -15.53 -9.03
CA ARG A 205 -4.95 -16.90 -8.97
C ARG A 205 -6.47 -16.92 -8.96
N SER A 206 -7.09 -15.79 -8.69
CA SER A 206 -8.53 -15.67 -8.60
C SER A 206 -9.17 -15.85 -9.98
N LYS A 207 -10.28 -16.58 -10.06
CA LYS A 207 -11.10 -16.67 -11.26
C LYS A 207 -11.71 -15.32 -11.64
N LEU A 208 -11.89 -14.45 -10.64
CA LEU A 208 -12.37 -13.09 -10.80
C LEU A 208 -11.24 -12.13 -10.39
N PRO A 209 -10.43 -11.65 -11.34
CA PRO A 209 -9.32 -10.75 -11.04
C PRO A 209 -9.81 -9.46 -10.41
N GLN A 210 -9.07 -9.02 -9.41
CA GLN A 210 -9.39 -7.81 -8.64
C GLN A 210 -9.40 -6.58 -9.55
N LEU A 211 -10.42 -5.73 -9.38
CA LEU A 211 -10.53 -4.45 -10.09
C LEU A 211 -10.55 -4.58 -11.64
N GLN A 212 -10.96 -5.73 -12.18
CA GLN A 212 -10.91 -5.98 -13.63
C GLN A 212 -11.67 -4.93 -14.44
N ARG A 213 -12.84 -4.47 -13.97
CA ARG A 213 -13.62 -3.41 -14.63
C ARG A 213 -12.90 -2.07 -14.64
N GLN A 214 -12.21 -1.74 -13.55
CA GLN A 214 -11.40 -0.52 -13.47
C GLN A 214 -10.27 -0.54 -14.49
N TRP A 215 -9.57 -1.69 -14.59
CA TRP A 215 -8.47 -1.83 -15.55
C TRP A 215 -8.97 -1.73 -16.99
N GLN A 216 -10.10 -2.38 -17.29
CA GLN A 216 -10.72 -2.26 -18.63
C GLN A 216 -11.10 -0.82 -18.94
N GLN A 217 -11.79 -0.14 -18.02
CA GLN A 217 -12.18 1.26 -18.20
C GLN A 217 -10.97 2.17 -18.41
N LEU A 218 -9.87 1.97 -17.66
CA LEU A 218 -8.65 2.72 -17.86
C LEU A 218 -8.03 2.44 -19.22
N SER A 219 -8.02 1.17 -19.68
CA SER A 219 -7.54 0.79 -21.01
C SER A 219 -8.36 1.43 -22.13
N ASP A 220 -9.68 1.50 -21.96
CA ASP A 220 -10.59 2.11 -22.94
C ASP A 220 -10.43 3.65 -22.98
N THR A 221 -10.04 4.26 -21.85
CA THR A 221 -9.93 5.71 -21.70
C THR A 221 -8.54 6.23 -22.08
N TYR A 222 -7.48 5.48 -21.78
CA TYR A 222 -6.11 5.91 -21.94
C TYR A 222 -5.33 4.98 -22.88
N PRO A 223 -5.07 5.38 -24.14
CA PRO A 223 -4.26 4.60 -25.07
C PRO A 223 -2.82 4.33 -24.57
N ALA A 224 -2.35 5.13 -23.63
CA ALA A 224 -1.04 4.98 -23.00
C ALA A 224 -1.01 3.90 -21.90
N PHE A 225 -2.14 3.24 -21.61
CA PHE A 225 -2.25 2.18 -20.60
C PHE A 225 -2.31 0.80 -21.24
N SER A 226 -1.41 -0.09 -20.83
CA SER A 226 -1.44 -1.51 -21.17
C SER A 226 -1.65 -2.37 -19.93
N TYR A 227 -2.66 -3.24 -19.97
CA TYR A 227 -3.01 -4.14 -18.89
C TYR A 227 -2.74 -5.58 -19.29
N HIS A 228 -1.88 -6.26 -18.54
CA HIS A 228 -1.52 -7.66 -18.71
C HIS A 228 -1.92 -8.45 -17.48
N LEU A 229 -3.00 -9.22 -17.60
CA LEU A 229 -3.41 -10.18 -16.58
C LEU A 229 -2.69 -11.51 -16.81
N ILE A 230 -1.89 -11.92 -15.84
CA ILE A 230 -1.23 -13.21 -15.80
C ILE A 230 -1.97 -14.10 -14.78
N HIS A 231 -2.81 -14.98 -15.28
CA HIS A 231 -3.49 -15.95 -14.45
C HIS A 231 -2.58 -17.17 -14.28
N THR A 232 -2.05 -17.37 -13.09
CA THR A 232 -0.97 -18.34 -12.84
C THR A 232 -1.35 -19.81 -13.13
N ASP A 233 -2.63 -20.11 -13.31
CA ASP A 233 -3.14 -21.44 -13.65
C ASP A 233 -3.66 -21.52 -15.10
N ASN A 234 -3.43 -20.46 -15.92
CA ASN A 234 -3.83 -20.43 -17.33
C ASN A 234 -2.65 -20.03 -18.23
N PRO A 235 -2.00 -21.02 -18.89
CA PRO A 235 -0.84 -20.78 -19.76
C PRO A 235 -1.09 -19.79 -20.91
N ALA A 236 -2.34 -19.63 -21.37
CA ALA A 236 -2.68 -18.69 -22.44
C ALA A 236 -2.46 -17.21 -22.05
N THR A 237 -2.32 -16.93 -20.74
CA THR A 237 -2.08 -15.57 -20.22
C THR A 237 -0.61 -15.29 -19.93
N TYR A 238 0.27 -16.26 -20.12
CA TYR A 238 1.68 -16.11 -19.76
C TYR A 238 2.43 -15.18 -20.71
N LEU A 239 3.29 -14.33 -20.14
CA LEU A 239 4.20 -13.50 -20.92
C LEU A 239 5.38 -14.34 -21.40
N ALA A 240 5.71 -14.26 -22.68
CA ALA A 240 6.76 -15.04 -23.30
C ALA A 240 6.67 -16.56 -23.01
N GLY A 241 5.47 -17.07 -22.71
CA GLY A 241 5.25 -18.48 -22.33
C GLY A 241 5.63 -18.84 -20.90
N GLU A 242 6.06 -17.86 -20.07
CA GLU A 242 6.53 -18.09 -18.72
C GLU A 242 5.43 -17.85 -17.67
N ARG A 243 5.22 -18.82 -16.78
CA ARG A 243 4.25 -18.74 -15.69
C ARG A 243 4.58 -17.65 -14.66
N TYR A 244 5.84 -17.45 -14.42
CA TYR A 244 6.36 -16.49 -13.46
C TYR A 244 7.07 -15.35 -14.16
N LEU A 245 7.35 -14.30 -13.44
CA LEU A 245 8.06 -13.16 -13.96
C LEU A 245 9.47 -13.56 -14.41
N SER A 246 9.81 -13.27 -15.66
CA SER A 246 11.11 -13.57 -16.28
C SER A 246 11.63 -12.36 -17.03
N ALA A 247 12.93 -12.39 -17.37
CA ALA A 247 13.55 -11.36 -18.19
C ALA A 247 12.92 -11.27 -19.58
N GLU A 248 12.63 -12.42 -20.21
CA GLU A 248 11.94 -12.50 -21.49
C GLU A 248 10.55 -11.90 -21.42
N GLY A 249 9.80 -12.17 -20.33
CA GLY A 249 8.49 -11.58 -20.09
C GLY A 249 8.55 -10.07 -20.00
N LEU A 250 9.53 -9.51 -19.29
CA LEU A 250 9.72 -8.05 -19.21
C LEU A 250 10.11 -7.43 -20.55
N LEU A 251 11.00 -8.07 -21.30
CA LEU A 251 11.43 -7.61 -22.63
C LEU A 251 10.29 -7.64 -23.64
N SER A 252 9.35 -8.60 -23.52
CA SER A 252 8.18 -8.72 -24.40
C SER A 252 7.19 -7.56 -24.29
N LEU A 253 7.26 -6.76 -23.22
CA LEU A 253 6.43 -5.56 -23.04
C LEU A 253 6.78 -4.41 -24.00
N ASN A 254 7.92 -4.48 -24.68
CA ASN A 254 8.44 -3.43 -25.58
C ASN A 254 8.53 -2.04 -24.91
N LEU A 255 8.80 -2.00 -23.60
CA LEU A 255 9.09 -0.76 -22.87
C LEU A 255 10.57 -0.42 -22.96
N PRO A 256 10.94 0.87 -23.00
CA PRO A 256 12.33 1.29 -22.87
C PRO A 256 12.81 1.10 -21.42
N LEU A 257 13.12 -0.16 -21.05
CA LEU A 257 13.38 -0.57 -19.67
C LEU A 257 14.45 0.28 -18.96
N ALA A 258 15.44 0.79 -19.70
CA ALA A 258 16.47 1.67 -19.14
C ALA A 258 15.89 2.96 -18.52
N ASP A 259 14.82 3.47 -19.10
CA ASP A 259 14.13 4.71 -18.69
C ASP A 259 12.85 4.42 -17.88
N THR A 260 12.52 3.15 -17.65
CA THR A 260 11.27 2.75 -17.00
C THR A 260 11.44 2.68 -15.48
N GLN A 261 10.57 3.34 -14.74
CA GLN A 261 10.45 3.16 -13.30
C GLN A 261 9.49 2.00 -13.00
N ILE A 262 9.87 1.13 -12.07
CA ILE A 262 9.10 -0.06 -11.71
C ILE A 262 8.54 0.11 -10.30
N PHE A 263 7.21 0.00 -10.16
CA PHE A 263 6.51 -0.09 -8.88
C PHE A 263 6.06 -1.52 -8.65
N ALA A 264 6.42 -2.11 -7.52
CA ALA A 264 6.05 -3.49 -7.24
C ALA A 264 5.44 -3.67 -5.85
N CYS A 265 4.35 -4.43 -5.79
CA CYS A 265 3.72 -4.83 -4.54
C CYS A 265 3.10 -6.22 -4.67
N GLY A 266 3.38 -7.09 -3.70
CA GLY A 266 2.87 -8.45 -3.73
C GLY A 266 3.57 -9.38 -2.74
N SER A 267 3.46 -10.68 -3.00
CA SER A 267 4.10 -11.69 -2.17
C SER A 267 5.63 -11.61 -2.29
N GLN A 268 6.32 -12.06 -1.25
CA GLN A 268 7.78 -12.16 -1.25
C GLN A 268 8.33 -12.93 -2.47
N ALA A 269 7.63 -13.99 -2.89
CA ALA A 269 8.02 -14.77 -4.07
C ALA A 269 7.90 -13.96 -5.37
N LEU A 270 6.87 -13.12 -5.51
CA LEU A 270 6.72 -12.22 -6.68
C LEU A 270 7.84 -11.19 -6.72
N LEU A 271 8.13 -10.55 -5.58
CA LEU A 271 9.18 -9.54 -5.48
C LEU A 271 10.57 -10.14 -5.73
N ALA A 272 10.86 -11.32 -5.19
CA ALA A 272 12.09 -12.06 -5.48
C ALA A 272 12.22 -12.42 -6.97
N GLY A 273 11.11 -12.88 -7.58
CA GLY A 273 11.05 -13.12 -9.02
C GLY A 273 11.33 -11.89 -9.86
N LEU A 274 10.81 -10.72 -9.45
CA LEU A 274 11.10 -9.44 -10.11
C LEU A 274 12.60 -9.11 -10.04
N TYR A 275 13.20 -9.18 -8.86
CA TYR A 275 14.63 -8.91 -8.70
C TYR A 275 15.49 -9.84 -9.53
N LYS A 276 15.15 -11.13 -9.56
CA LYS A 276 15.84 -12.10 -10.43
C LYS A 276 15.71 -11.69 -11.90
N ALA A 277 14.50 -11.46 -12.39
CA ALA A 277 14.26 -11.11 -13.78
C ALA A 277 15.00 -9.83 -14.22
N VAL A 278 15.01 -8.80 -13.39
CA VAL A 278 15.72 -7.55 -13.73
C VAL A 278 17.24 -7.71 -13.66
N SER A 279 17.77 -8.60 -12.83
CA SER A 279 19.21 -8.86 -12.75
C SER A 279 19.77 -9.60 -13.98
N GLU A 280 18.91 -10.29 -14.71
CA GLU A 280 19.25 -11.00 -15.95
C GLU A 280 19.22 -10.06 -17.18
N ILE A 281 18.66 -8.84 -17.03
CA ILE A 281 18.59 -7.85 -18.11
C ILE A 281 19.81 -6.94 -18.09
N ILE A 282 20.62 -7.03 -19.15
CA ILE A 282 21.78 -6.17 -19.33
C ILE A 282 21.35 -4.89 -20.06
N LEU A 283 21.46 -3.75 -19.37
CA LEU A 283 21.20 -2.45 -19.95
C LEU A 283 22.46 -1.86 -20.58
N PRO A 284 22.31 -1.04 -21.64
CA PRO A 284 23.42 -0.22 -22.16
C PRO A 284 23.99 0.67 -21.04
N GLN A 285 25.31 0.94 -21.10
CA GLN A 285 26.02 1.88 -20.20
C GLN A 285 26.20 1.42 -18.74
N GLY A 286 26.02 0.12 -18.42
CA GLY A 286 26.27 -0.40 -17.07
C GLY A 286 25.24 0.00 -16.01
N ASN A 287 24.13 0.64 -16.40
CA ASN A 287 23.02 0.91 -15.51
C ASN A 287 22.33 -0.39 -15.10
N GLN A 288 21.94 -0.49 -13.84
CA GLN A 288 21.18 -1.66 -13.36
C GLN A 288 19.70 -1.28 -13.29
N LEU A 289 18.85 -2.07 -13.96
CA LEU A 289 17.40 -1.90 -13.92
C LEU A 289 16.85 -2.01 -12.48
N ARG A 290 17.57 -2.71 -11.62
CA ARG A 290 17.30 -2.85 -10.20
C ARG A 290 17.14 -1.49 -9.47
N ASP A 291 17.92 -0.49 -9.86
CA ASP A 291 17.89 0.85 -9.23
C ASP A 291 16.60 1.62 -9.53
N ASN A 292 15.83 1.13 -10.49
CA ASN A 292 14.57 1.73 -10.89
C ASN A 292 13.36 1.09 -10.19
N ILE A 293 13.56 0.22 -9.18
CA ILE A 293 12.47 -0.49 -8.51
C ILE A 293 12.10 0.21 -7.20
N ILE A 294 10.81 0.51 -7.05
CA ILE A 294 10.19 0.99 -5.82
C ILE A 294 9.24 -0.10 -5.33
N ILE A 295 9.39 -0.53 -4.09
CA ILE A 295 8.62 -1.64 -3.53
C ILE A 295 7.78 -1.19 -2.36
N GLU A 296 6.54 -1.70 -2.29
CA GLU A 296 5.75 -1.75 -1.07
C GLU A 296 5.58 -3.22 -0.64
N ASN A 297 5.90 -3.51 0.61
CA ASN A 297 5.83 -4.85 1.19
C ASN A 297 4.84 -4.87 2.37
N PHE A 298 3.84 -5.76 2.32
CA PHE A 298 2.80 -5.92 3.34
C PHE A 298 3.15 -6.95 4.42
N GLY A 299 4.39 -7.23 4.67
CA GLY A 299 4.74 -8.27 5.61
C GLY A 299 6.20 -8.30 5.99
N ASN A 300 6.72 -9.47 6.26
CA ASN A 300 8.06 -9.73 6.75
C ASN A 300 9.15 -9.03 5.93
N ALA A 301 10.32 -8.81 6.56
CA ALA A 301 11.47 -8.18 5.94
C ALA A 301 11.69 -8.68 4.50
N LEU A 302 12.01 -7.75 3.60
CA LEU A 302 12.43 -8.11 2.24
C LEU A 302 13.62 -9.07 2.34
N PRO A 303 13.71 -10.07 1.46
CA PRO A 303 14.94 -10.85 1.34
C PRO A 303 16.10 -9.90 1.12
N ASP A 304 17.25 -10.20 1.71
CA ASP A 304 18.47 -9.43 1.52
C ASP A 304 18.97 -9.66 0.09
N PHE A 305 18.59 -8.79 -0.84
CA PHE A 305 18.93 -8.89 -2.26
C PHE A 305 20.35 -8.39 -2.57
N ASP A 306 21.07 -7.83 -1.57
CA ASP A 306 22.42 -7.28 -1.74
C ASP A 306 23.53 -8.32 -1.65
N SER A 307 23.26 -9.51 -1.13
CA SER A 307 24.23 -10.61 -1.18
C SER A 307 24.21 -11.27 -2.55
N GLY A 308 25.10 -10.83 -3.41
CA GLY A 308 25.30 -11.38 -4.77
C GLY A 308 25.44 -12.88 -4.78
N GLY A 309 24.71 -13.49 -5.68
CA GLY A 309 24.66 -14.84 -6.18
C GLY A 309 25.41 -15.97 -5.44
N ASN A 310 24.67 -17.05 -5.17
CA ASN A 310 25.16 -18.35 -4.67
C ASN A 310 25.63 -18.41 -3.21
N GLN A 311 24.68 -18.37 -2.30
CA GLN A 311 24.77 -19.20 -1.09
C GLN A 311 23.36 -19.48 -0.56
N VAL A 312 22.73 -20.45 -1.19
CA VAL A 312 21.64 -21.20 -0.56
C VAL A 312 22.31 -22.19 0.37
N LEU A 313 21.94 -22.12 1.65
CA LEU A 313 22.14 -23.19 2.65
C LEU A 313 23.62 -23.55 2.94
N ASP A 314 24.13 -22.93 3.92
CA ASP A 314 25.10 -23.35 4.94
C ASP A 314 26.11 -22.23 5.23
N ASN A 315 25.64 -21.18 5.84
CA ASN A 315 26.44 -20.47 6.83
C ASN A 315 25.50 -19.97 7.91
N ALA A 316 25.56 -20.62 9.05
CA ALA A 316 25.19 -19.98 10.29
C ALA A 316 25.97 -18.66 10.32
N LEU A 317 25.30 -17.58 9.93
CA LEU A 317 25.78 -16.23 10.14
C LEU A 317 26.19 -16.18 11.61
N GLN A 318 27.45 -15.92 11.86
CA GLN A 318 27.89 -15.41 13.15
C GLN A 318 27.21 -14.04 13.27
N THR A 319 25.95 -14.06 13.69
CA THR A 319 25.22 -12.85 14.07
C THR A 319 25.90 -12.35 15.33
N GLU A 320 26.56 -11.20 15.24
CA GLU A 320 27.05 -10.52 16.42
C GLU A 320 25.86 -10.27 17.35
N SER A 321 25.91 -10.85 18.53
CA SER A 321 24.89 -10.62 19.55
C SER A 321 25.09 -9.25 20.17
N HIS A 322 24.05 -8.43 20.11
CA HIS A 322 24.07 -7.09 20.71
C HIS A 322 23.22 -7.06 21.97
N THR A 323 23.78 -6.60 23.06
CA THR A 323 23.00 -6.40 24.31
C THR A 323 22.15 -5.14 24.20
N VAL A 324 20.85 -5.32 24.28
CA VAL A 324 19.83 -4.26 24.21
C VAL A 324 19.32 -3.93 25.59
N TYR A 325 19.36 -2.64 25.96
CA TYR A 325 18.79 -2.17 27.22
C TYR A 325 17.47 -1.43 27.03
N LEU A 326 16.38 -2.01 27.54
CA LEU A 326 15.04 -1.45 27.46
C LEU A 326 14.79 -0.50 28.66
N ARG A 327 15.04 0.80 28.49
CA ARG A 327 14.94 1.81 29.55
C ARG A 327 13.58 1.88 30.23
N SER A 328 12.49 1.72 29.44
CA SER A 328 11.12 1.81 29.96
C SER A 328 10.75 0.68 30.93
N ARG A 329 11.47 -0.43 30.94
CA ARG A 329 11.24 -1.59 31.81
C ARG A 329 12.45 -1.97 32.65
N GLN A 330 13.54 -1.24 32.53
CA GLN A 330 14.82 -1.50 33.22
C GLN A 330 15.31 -2.94 33.04
N ARG A 331 15.16 -3.51 31.83
CA ARG A 331 15.55 -4.88 31.48
C ARG A 331 16.51 -4.85 30.31
N GLN A 332 17.43 -5.79 30.28
CA GLN A 332 18.33 -6.03 29.16
C GLN A 332 18.11 -7.45 28.61
N PHE A 333 18.39 -7.64 27.34
CA PHE A 333 18.39 -8.91 26.65
C PHE A 333 19.36 -8.85 25.47
N ASP A 334 19.86 -10.01 25.06
CA ASP A 334 20.75 -10.11 23.92
C ASP A 334 19.94 -10.35 22.65
N SER A 335 20.35 -9.70 21.57
CA SER A 335 19.70 -9.76 20.28
C SER A 335 20.71 -10.14 19.21
N ASP A 336 20.51 -11.30 18.64
CA ASP A 336 21.17 -11.87 17.45
C ASP A 336 20.21 -11.93 16.25
N THR A 337 18.98 -11.45 16.45
CA THR A 337 17.87 -11.43 15.49
C THR A 337 17.19 -10.06 15.48
N THR A 338 15.91 -9.98 15.09
CA THR A 338 15.17 -8.73 15.23
C THR A 338 14.89 -8.42 16.71
N LEU A 339 14.91 -7.14 17.09
CA LEU A 339 14.68 -6.68 18.46
C LEU A 339 13.38 -7.24 19.07
N LEU A 340 12.33 -7.41 18.25
CA LEU A 340 11.06 -7.96 18.70
C LEU A 340 11.18 -9.43 19.07
N VAL A 341 11.77 -10.24 18.21
CA VAL A 341 11.96 -11.69 18.44
C VAL A 341 12.88 -11.93 19.63
N ALA A 342 13.98 -11.20 19.73
CA ALA A 342 14.91 -11.31 20.85
C ALA A 342 14.25 -10.92 22.18
N ALA A 343 13.44 -9.86 22.21
CA ALA A 343 12.70 -9.45 23.40
C ALA A 343 11.67 -10.51 23.83
N GLU A 344 10.92 -11.08 22.87
CA GLU A 344 9.96 -12.16 23.13
C GLU A 344 10.64 -13.41 23.68
N ASN A 345 11.78 -13.81 23.10
CA ASN A 345 12.59 -14.92 23.60
C ASN A 345 13.09 -14.67 25.04
N ALA A 346 13.39 -13.41 25.36
CA ALA A 346 13.73 -12.99 26.72
C ALA A 346 12.50 -12.82 27.65
N GLY A 347 11.30 -13.19 27.21
CA GLY A 347 10.05 -13.08 27.98
C GLY A 347 9.56 -11.63 28.14
N ILE A 348 9.99 -10.72 27.27
CA ILE A 348 9.59 -9.32 27.29
C ILE A 348 8.57 -9.10 26.17
N ARG A 349 7.31 -8.87 26.55
CA ARG A 349 6.27 -8.49 25.57
C ARG A 349 6.41 -7.02 25.22
N LEU A 350 6.78 -6.73 23.97
CA LEU A 350 6.79 -5.38 23.40
C LEU A 350 5.45 -5.12 22.71
N ALA A 351 4.97 -3.88 22.79
CA ALA A 351 3.86 -3.45 21.95
C ALA A 351 4.37 -3.31 20.50
N HIS A 352 3.77 -4.05 19.58
CA HIS A 352 4.12 -4.01 18.16
C HIS A 352 2.87 -3.91 17.30
N GLY A 353 2.95 -3.16 16.21
CA GLY A 353 1.82 -2.95 15.30
C GLY A 353 1.64 -4.07 14.29
N CYS A 354 2.73 -4.66 13.79
CA CYS A 354 2.73 -5.73 12.79
C CYS A 354 3.83 -6.74 13.11
N ARG A 355 3.52 -8.02 12.86
CA ARG A 355 4.49 -9.13 12.86
C ARG A 355 4.72 -9.60 11.45
#